data_a818ecd2fdc9eac56cbcaafd7e6731c7
#
_entry.id   a818ecd2fdc9eac56cbcaafd7e6731c7
#
_cell.length_a   1.000
_cell.length_b   1.000
_cell.length_c   1.000
_cell.angle_alpha   90.00
_cell.angle_beta   90.00
_cell.angle_gamma   90.00
#
_symmetry.space_group_name_H-M   'P 1'
#
loop_
_entity.id
_entity.type
_entity.pdbx_description
1 polymer ?
#
loop_
_entity_poly.entity_id
_entity_poly.type
_entity_poly.pdbx_seq_one_letter_code
_entity_poly.pdbx_strand_id
1 'polypeptide(L)'
;MLKFLLASILCVAACTAKDEAPDFKDKVAAEEEDSKIENVTGMPVMGTYTKHNVSVEEISGICLNADKTALLAVGDQGVLKEIDPATMNVKNIWSRDADLEGITLDPRNNNLYLAIEYSQKVYQLDAPDYQKHSSIIYVQEAIDKGYENSGLEGIAYYKDDMVFIGSQWGANLWIYKLDGTMVSKTSLSGFADEIAGLDYDPVADWLWVVDSNYKKFYICTVQGKLLATYDINFISNPESICVDRDRNCVWIGSDESSPKIYKFNFTF
;
A
#
# COMPACT_ATOMS: atom_id res chain seq x y z
N MET A 1 -10.17 -59.26 50.07
CA MET A 1 -10.38 -60.36 49.14
C MET A 1 -9.79 -59.94 47.81
N LEU A 2 -8.65 -60.44 47.55
CA LEU A 2 -8.15 -61.58 46.80
C LEU A 2 -8.01 -61.20 45.30
N LYS A 3 -6.73 -60.93 44.85
CA LYS A 3 -5.86 -61.81 44.03
C LYS A 3 -6.44 -62.05 42.62
N PHE A 4 -5.71 -61.90 41.54
CA PHE A 4 -4.44 -62.41 41.00
C PHE A 4 -4.07 -61.58 39.79
N LEU A 5 -2.92 -61.03 39.58
CA LEU A 5 -1.63 -61.56 39.11
C LEU A 5 -1.74 -62.58 37.93
N LEU A 6 -1.29 -62.18 36.76
CA LEU A 6 -0.34 -62.98 35.98
C LEU A 6 0.30 -62.18 34.87
N ALA A 7 1.59 -62.26 34.83
CA ALA A 7 2.55 -61.77 33.86
C ALA A 7 2.77 -62.83 32.76
N SER A 8 3.23 -62.41 31.59
CA SER A 8 4.12 -63.15 30.68
C SER A 8 4.50 -62.18 29.57
N ILE A 9 5.70 -61.69 29.54
CA ILE A 9 6.98 -62.18 29.01
C ILE A 9 7.03 -62.20 27.47
N LEU A 10 7.87 -61.31 27.01
CA LEU A 10 8.92 -61.33 26.00
C LEU A 10 8.58 -61.78 24.55
N CYS A 11 8.79 -60.90 23.62
CA CYS A 11 9.69 -61.21 22.50
C CYS A 11 10.35 -59.94 21.94
N VAL A 12 11.66 -59.84 22.12
CA VAL A 12 12.58 -58.90 21.49
C VAL A 12 12.80 -59.39 20.05
N ALA A 13 12.51 -58.56 19.08
CA ALA A 13 13.10 -58.68 17.76
C ALA A 13 13.64 -57.31 17.36
N ALA A 14 14.94 -57.15 17.47
CA ALA A 14 15.68 -56.06 16.88
C ALA A 14 15.66 -56.21 15.38
N CYS A 15 15.08 -55.24 14.71
CA CYS A 15 15.29 -55.01 13.27
C CYS A 15 15.92 -53.63 13.13
N THR A 16 17.22 -53.61 12.95
CA THR A 16 17.98 -52.48 12.50
C THR A 16 17.71 -52.29 11.01
N ALA A 17 16.82 -51.38 10.67
CA ALA A 17 16.74 -50.80 9.34
C ALA A 17 17.29 -49.39 9.47
N LYS A 18 18.43 -49.14 8.88
CA LYS A 18 18.89 -47.79 8.57
C LYS A 18 18.02 -47.28 7.41
N ASP A 19 17.04 -46.49 7.72
CA ASP A 19 16.40 -45.67 6.72
C ASP A 19 17.31 -44.46 6.50
N GLU A 20 18.07 -44.51 5.42
CA GLU A 20 18.71 -43.33 4.82
C GLU A 20 17.58 -42.42 4.34
N ALA A 21 17.53 -41.20 4.91
CA ALA A 21 16.68 -40.14 4.41
C ALA A 21 17.04 -39.87 2.95
N PRO A 22 16.06 -39.77 2.03
CA PRO A 22 16.36 -39.41 0.66
C PRO A 22 16.98 -38.03 0.60
N ASP A 23 18.15 -37.96 -0.05
CA ASP A 23 18.85 -36.73 -0.38
C ASP A 23 18.01 -35.87 -1.33
N PHE A 24 17.36 -34.83 -0.76
CA PHE A 24 16.59 -33.82 -1.50
C PHE A 24 17.49 -32.80 -2.20
N LYS A 25 18.62 -33.20 -2.72
CA LYS A 25 19.54 -32.36 -3.48
C LYS A 25 19.48 -32.51 -5.00
N ASP A 26 18.40 -33.05 -5.54
CA ASP A 26 18.25 -33.05 -7.00
C ASP A 26 16.82 -32.67 -7.42
N LYS A 27 16.78 -31.60 -8.22
CA LYS A 27 15.65 -31.06 -8.95
C LYS A 27 14.79 -29.99 -8.27
N VAL A 28 15.37 -28.83 -8.05
CA VAL A 28 14.74 -27.58 -8.49
C VAL A 28 15.78 -26.85 -9.33
N ALA A 29 15.88 -27.21 -10.58
CA ALA A 29 16.24 -26.26 -11.61
C ALA A 29 15.04 -25.32 -11.68
N ALA A 30 15.06 -24.25 -10.90
CA ALA A 30 14.25 -23.08 -11.17
C ALA A 30 14.69 -22.63 -12.57
N GLU A 31 13.78 -22.77 -13.54
CA GLU A 31 13.85 -21.96 -14.72
C GLU A 31 13.79 -20.52 -14.20
N GLU A 32 14.93 -19.85 -14.15
CA GLU A 32 15.03 -18.41 -14.20
C GLU A 32 14.35 -18.03 -15.53
N GLU A 33 13.05 -17.88 -15.54
CA GLU A 33 12.41 -16.99 -16.48
C GLU A 33 12.96 -15.61 -16.15
N ASP A 34 14.01 -15.28 -16.88
CA ASP A 34 14.51 -13.93 -17.07
C ASP A 34 13.29 -13.13 -17.56
N SER A 35 12.52 -12.57 -16.63
CA SER A 35 11.38 -11.73 -16.91
C SER A 35 11.94 -10.44 -17.51
N LYS A 36 12.29 -10.52 -18.80
CA LYS A 36 12.47 -9.33 -19.62
C LYS A 36 11.20 -8.53 -19.42
N ILE A 37 11.32 -7.43 -18.67
CA ILE A 37 10.30 -6.39 -18.63
C ILE A 37 10.15 -5.98 -20.09
N GLU A 38 9.14 -6.53 -20.77
CA GLU A 38 8.74 -6.04 -22.08
C GLU A 38 8.32 -4.59 -21.80
N ASN A 39 9.08 -3.64 -22.33
CA ASN A 39 8.68 -2.25 -22.32
C ASN A 39 7.33 -2.17 -23.04
N VAL A 40 6.26 -2.13 -22.27
CA VAL A 40 4.91 -2.01 -22.80
C VAL A 40 4.88 -0.66 -23.50
N THR A 41 4.71 -0.67 -24.82
CA THR A 41 4.63 0.56 -25.61
C THR A 41 3.44 1.39 -25.14
N GLY A 42 3.65 2.68 -24.91
CA GLY A 42 2.61 3.59 -24.47
C GLY A 42 2.58 3.83 -22.95
N MET A 43 3.61 3.42 -22.21
CA MET A 43 3.74 3.82 -20.80
C MET A 43 4.07 5.30 -20.68
N PRO A 44 3.54 5.97 -19.64
CA PRO A 44 3.84 7.38 -19.38
C PRO A 44 5.35 7.64 -19.26
N VAL A 45 5.79 8.77 -19.77
CA VAL A 45 7.20 9.16 -19.72
C VAL A 45 7.41 10.17 -18.61
N MET A 46 8.24 9.81 -17.63
CA MET A 46 8.65 10.71 -16.56
C MET A 46 9.64 11.76 -17.08
N GLY A 47 9.32 13.03 -16.89
CA GLY A 47 10.13 14.17 -17.25
C GLY A 47 10.89 14.78 -16.08
N THR A 48 11.05 16.11 -16.11
CA THR A 48 11.67 16.89 -15.03
C THR A 48 10.78 16.96 -13.80
N TYR A 49 11.37 17.26 -12.65
CA TYR A 49 10.62 17.48 -11.42
C TYR A 49 10.97 18.82 -10.75
N THR A 50 10.06 19.28 -9.89
CA THR A 50 10.31 20.32 -8.89
C THR A 50 10.05 19.74 -7.50
N LYS A 51 10.70 20.31 -6.47
CA LYS A 51 10.46 19.92 -5.09
C LYS A 51 10.15 21.13 -4.23
N HIS A 52 9.25 20.96 -3.28
CA HIS A 52 8.76 22.02 -2.43
C HIS A 52 8.67 21.54 -0.98
N ASN A 53 9.12 22.35 -0.03
CA ASN A 53 8.88 22.09 1.38
C ASN A 53 7.40 22.35 1.68
N VAL A 54 6.80 21.51 2.53
CA VAL A 54 5.42 21.64 2.97
C VAL A 54 5.33 21.50 4.49
N SER A 55 4.35 22.17 5.10
CA SER A 55 4.12 22.08 6.54
C SER A 55 3.09 20.96 6.83
N VAL A 56 3.38 19.75 6.39
CA VAL A 56 2.68 18.52 6.74
C VAL A 56 3.72 17.60 7.36
N GLU A 57 3.70 17.50 8.68
CA GLU A 57 4.65 16.68 9.43
C GLU A 57 4.35 15.21 9.14
N GLU A 58 5.42 14.41 8.90
CA GLU A 58 5.35 12.98 8.63
C GLU A 58 4.30 12.66 7.55
N ILE A 59 4.48 13.28 6.36
CA ILE A 59 3.53 13.17 5.25
C ILE A 59 3.51 11.75 4.68
N SER A 60 2.42 11.03 4.87
CA SER A 60 2.26 9.62 4.50
C SER A 60 1.27 9.41 3.35
N GLY A 61 0.26 10.27 3.21
CA GLY A 61 -0.73 10.14 2.14
C GLY A 61 -1.05 11.45 1.43
N ILE A 62 -1.26 11.41 0.11
CA ILE A 62 -1.76 12.54 -0.69
C ILE A 62 -2.80 12.10 -1.72
N CYS A 63 -3.83 12.91 -1.95
CA CYS A 63 -4.75 12.78 -3.08
C CYS A 63 -5.22 14.16 -3.58
N LEU A 64 -5.86 14.22 -4.73
CA LEU A 64 -6.55 15.43 -5.20
C LEU A 64 -7.88 15.60 -4.47
N ASN A 65 -8.28 16.85 -4.20
CA ASN A 65 -9.66 17.15 -3.79
C ASN A 65 -10.62 17.00 -4.99
N ALA A 66 -11.93 17.09 -4.73
CA ALA A 66 -12.98 16.77 -5.70
C ALA A 66 -12.91 17.59 -6.99
N ASP A 67 -12.63 18.87 -6.90
CA ASP A 67 -12.51 19.78 -8.05
C ASP A 67 -11.07 19.86 -8.60
N LYS A 68 -10.17 19.07 -8.03
CA LYS A 68 -8.74 19.00 -8.38
C LYS A 68 -8.00 20.31 -8.26
N THR A 69 -8.48 21.24 -7.42
CA THR A 69 -7.84 22.54 -7.19
C THR A 69 -6.78 22.50 -6.10
N ALA A 70 -6.83 21.49 -5.22
CA ALA A 70 -5.90 21.31 -4.13
C ALA A 70 -5.48 19.84 -3.96
N LEU A 71 -4.34 19.64 -3.29
CA LEU A 71 -3.96 18.36 -2.73
C LEU A 71 -4.49 18.27 -1.29
N LEU A 72 -5.01 17.11 -0.93
CA LEU A 72 -5.28 16.73 0.44
C LEU A 72 -4.13 15.84 0.91
N ALA A 73 -3.61 16.10 2.09
CA ALA A 73 -2.49 15.35 2.66
C ALA A 73 -2.79 14.92 4.08
N VAL A 74 -2.36 13.71 4.42
CA VAL A 74 -2.36 13.18 5.79
C VAL A 74 -0.94 12.91 6.25
N GLY A 75 -0.74 12.84 7.56
CA GLY A 75 0.51 12.43 8.19
C GLY A 75 0.23 11.64 9.45
N ASP A 76 1.19 10.83 9.88
CA ASP A 76 1.14 9.87 11.00
C ASP A 76 0.60 10.48 12.29
N GLN A 77 0.85 11.76 12.52
CA GLN A 77 0.36 12.46 13.71
C GLN A 77 -1.13 12.79 13.66
N GLY A 78 -1.87 12.18 12.74
CA GLY A 78 -3.32 12.29 12.67
C GLY A 78 -3.81 13.63 12.15
N VAL A 79 -3.11 14.22 11.19
CA VAL A 79 -3.49 15.50 10.57
C VAL A 79 -4.03 15.28 9.16
N LEU A 80 -5.08 16.03 8.80
CA LEU A 80 -5.56 16.20 7.42
C LEU A 80 -5.41 17.67 7.05
N LYS A 81 -4.67 17.93 5.99
CA LYS A 81 -4.36 19.27 5.51
C LYS A 81 -4.69 19.43 4.04
N GLU A 82 -5.03 20.64 3.64
CA GLU A 82 -5.21 21.07 2.24
C GLU A 82 -4.00 21.86 1.80
N ILE A 83 -3.46 21.58 0.62
CA ILE A 83 -2.28 22.20 0.05
C ILE A 83 -2.65 22.81 -1.30
N ASP A 84 -2.42 24.10 -1.47
CA ASP A 84 -2.50 24.78 -2.77
C ASP A 84 -1.33 24.31 -3.65
N PRO A 85 -1.57 23.64 -4.80
CA PRO A 85 -0.50 23.08 -5.62
C PRO A 85 0.35 24.14 -6.37
N ALA A 86 -0.10 25.40 -6.41
CA ALA A 86 0.63 26.49 -7.05
C ALA A 86 1.55 27.22 -6.08
N THR A 87 1.12 27.40 -4.83
CA THR A 87 1.84 28.18 -3.81
C THR A 87 2.45 27.34 -2.70
N MET A 88 2.05 26.09 -2.58
CA MET A 88 2.37 25.18 -1.46
C MET A 88 1.89 25.69 -0.09
N ASN A 89 0.96 26.62 -0.07
CA ASN A 89 0.31 27.06 1.16
C ASN A 89 -0.54 25.93 1.75
N VAL A 90 -0.43 25.74 3.05
CA VAL A 90 -1.07 24.62 3.78
C VAL A 90 -2.13 25.16 4.71
N LYS A 91 -3.30 24.52 4.72
CA LYS A 91 -4.42 24.81 5.61
C LYS A 91 -4.84 23.53 6.35
N ASN A 92 -4.98 23.63 7.67
CA ASN A 92 -5.52 22.51 8.46
C ASN A 92 -7.02 22.35 8.21
N ILE A 93 -7.45 21.09 7.99
CA ILE A 93 -8.85 20.71 7.87
C ILE A 93 -9.29 19.99 9.13
N TRP A 94 -8.52 18.99 9.57
CA TRP A 94 -8.90 18.08 10.63
C TRP A 94 -7.64 17.58 11.35
N SER A 95 -7.78 17.24 12.64
CA SER A 95 -6.72 16.63 13.43
C SER A 95 -7.31 15.75 14.51
N ARG A 96 -6.74 14.56 14.70
CA ARG A 96 -7.05 13.60 15.74
C ARG A 96 -5.83 12.77 16.10
N ASP A 97 -5.89 12.12 17.25
CA ASP A 97 -4.93 11.10 17.65
C ASP A 97 -5.21 9.81 16.84
N ALA A 98 -4.52 9.67 15.72
CA ALA A 98 -4.62 8.55 14.79
C ALA A 98 -3.36 8.49 13.92
N ASP A 99 -2.94 7.31 13.60
CA ASP A 99 -1.81 6.96 12.77
C ASP A 99 -2.28 6.86 11.31
N LEU A 100 -2.19 8.00 10.59
CA LEU A 100 -2.77 8.13 9.24
C LEU A 100 -1.72 7.92 8.17
N GLU A 101 -1.87 6.85 7.37
CA GLU A 101 -0.88 6.49 6.37
C GLU A 101 -1.31 6.81 4.94
N GLY A 102 -2.53 6.55 4.59
CA GLY A 102 -3.02 6.79 3.24
C GLY A 102 -4.32 7.57 3.20
N ILE A 103 -4.55 8.25 2.07
CA ILE A 103 -5.77 9.01 1.82
C ILE A 103 -6.23 8.83 0.38
N THR A 104 -7.54 8.70 0.20
CA THR A 104 -8.17 8.74 -1.13
C THR A 104 -9.56 9.36 -1.05
N LEU A 105 -10.07 9.82 -2.20
CA LEU A 105 -11.36 10.49 -2.32
C LEU A 105 -12.30 9.69 -3.20
N ASP A 106 -13.57 9.54 -2.76
CA ASP A 106 -14.66 9.06 -3.61
C ASP A 106 -15.21 10.21 -4.46
N PRO A 107 -15.01 10.21 -5.78
CA PRO A 107 -15.42 11.33 -6.64
C PRO A 107 -16.94 11.48 -6.77
N ARG A 108 -17.74 10.52 -6.28
CA ARG A 108 -19.21 10.55 -6.38
C ARG A 108 -19.88 11.34 -5.26
N ASN A 109 -19.28 11.34 -4.07
CA ASN A 109 -19.86 11.96 -2.88
C ASN A 109 -18.87 12.85 -2.11
N ASN A 110 -17.60 12.87 -2.54
CA ASN A 110 -16.48 13.60 -1.96
C ASN A 110 -16.09 13.13 -0.54
N ASN A 111 -16.53 11.96 -0.10
CA ASN A 111 -16.06 11.38 1.13
C ASN A 111 -14.58 10.98 0.99
N LEU A 112 -13.84 11.08 2.09
CA LEU A 112 -12.45 10.64 2.17
C LEU A 112 -12.37 9.28 2.85
N TYR A 113 -11.45 8.46 2.40
CA TYR A 113 -11.08 7.20 3.03
C TYR A 113 -9.61 7.26 3.44
N LEU A 114 -9.35 6.94 4.71
CA LEU A 114 -8.01 7.01 5.32
C LEU A 114 -7.59 5.63 5.77
N ALA A 115 -6.38 5.22 5.41
CA ALA A 115 -5.74 4.04 6.00
C ALA A 115 -5.19 4.39 7.37
N ILE A 116 -5.47 3.53 8.37
CA ILE A 116 -5.02 3.69 9.76
C ILE A 116 -4.13 2.50 10.10
N GLU A 117 -2.83 2.75 10.27
CA GLU A 117 -1.86 1.69 10.48
C GLU A 117 -2.06 0.97 11.81
N TYR A 118 -1.96 1.66 12.93
CA TYR A 118 -1.98 1.05 14.26
C TYR A 118 -3.18 0.12 14.51
N SER A 119 -4.33 0.43 13.93
CA SER A 119 -5.56 -0.32 14.11
C SER A 119 -6.02 -1.15 12.92
N GLN A 120 -5.24 -1.15 11.83
CA GLN A 120 -5.45 -1.95 10.61
C GLN A 120 -6.85 -1.79 10.03
N LYS A 121 -7.29 -0.55 9.87
CA LYS A 121 -8.66 -0.22 9.41
C LYS A 121 -8.70 0.99 8.50
N VAL A 122 -9.83 1.17 7.85
CA VAL A 122 -10.12 2.34 7.04
C VAL A 122 -11.17 3.20 7.72
N TYR A 123 -10.86 4.49 7.87
CA TYR A 123 -11.84 5.51 8.25
C TYR A 123 -12.48 6.11 7.02
N GLN A 124 -13.77 6.36 7.10
CA GLN A 124 -14.50 7.27 6.23
C GLN A 124 -14.69 8.60 6.93
N LEU A 125 -14.36 9.69 6.24
CA LEU A 125 -14.72 11.05 6.66
C LEU A 125 -15.80 11.58 5.72
N ASP A 126 -16.91 12.02 6.30
CA ASP A 126 -18.05 12.51 5.54
C ASP A 126 -17.82 13.95 5.04
N ALA A 127 -18.04 14.19 3.75
CA ALA A 127 -18.03 15.53 3.16
C ALA A 127 -19.25 16.35 3.67
N PRO A 128 -19.20 17.70 3.62
CA PRO A 128 -18.11 18.50 3.07
C PRO A 128 -17.05 18.95 4.09
N ASP A 129 -17.30 18.82 5.37
CA ASP A 129 -16.46 19.39 6.44
C ASP A 129 -15.51 18.38 7.10
N TYR A 130 -15.67 17.09 6.79
CA TYR A 130 -14.84 15.99 7.28
C TYR A 130 -14.80 15.82 8.80
N GLN A 131 -15.80 16.40 9.52
CA GLN A 131 -15.85 16.33 10.98
C GLN A 131 -16.43 15.00 11.49
N LYS A 132 -17.30 14.38 10.72
CA LYS A 132 -17.88 13.09 11.05
C LYS A 132 -17.07 11.96 10.40
N HIS A 133 -16.72 10.97 11.21
CA HIS A 133 -15.95 9.80 10.76
C HIS A 133 -16.54 8.50 11.31
N SER A 134 -16.27 7.41 10.62
CA SER A 134 -16.60 6.05 11.02
C SER A 134 -15.53 5.06 10.51
N SER A 135 -15.31 3.98 11.27
CA SER A 135 -14.53 2.84 10.76
C SER A 135 -15.43 2.00 9.87
N ILE A 136 -15.02 1.76 8.63
CA ILE A 136 -15.85 1.05 7.63
C ILE A 136 -15.25 -0.28 7.20
N ILE A 137 -13.91 -0.41 7.22
CA ILE A 137 -13.19 -1.63 6.85
C ILE A 137 -12.24 -1.98 7.97
N TYR A 138 -12.14 -3.29 8.28
CA TYR A 138 -11.14 -3.88 9.17
C TYR A 138 -10.39 -4.93 8.35
N VAL A 139 -9.09 -4.75 8.15
CA VAL A 139 -8.27 -5.72 7.43
C VAL A 139 -7.85 -6.82 8.39
N GLN A 140 -8.74 -7.79 8.57
CA GLN A 140 -8.62 -8.83 9.60
C GLN A 140 -7.30 -9.59 9.52
N GLU A 141 -6.80 -9.85 8.32
CA GLU A 141 -5.51 -10.54 8.16
C GLU A 141 -4.34 -9.73 8.75
N ALA A 142 -4.34 -8.41 8.57
CA ALA A 142 -3.31 -7.55 9.13
C ALA A 142 -3.42 -7.47 10.67
N ILE A 143 -4.66 -7.44 11.19
CA ILE A 143 -4.94 -7.51 12.63
C ILE A 143 -4.43 -8.82 13.21
N ASP A 144 -4.77 -9.97 12.60
CA ASP A 144 -4.41 -11.30 13.07
C ASP A 144 -2.90 -11.55 13.07
N LYS A 145 -2.18 -10.85 12.19
CA LYS A 145 -0.71 -10.94 12.09
C LYS A 145 0.01 -9.96 13.01
N GLY A 146 -0.69 -9.02 13.63
CA GLY A 146 -0.14 -8.05 14.56
C GLY A 146 0.82 -7.06 13.90
N TYR A 147 0.45 -6.54 12.73
CA TYR A 147 1.24 -5.53 12.00
C TYR A 147 1.07 -4.14 12.63
N GLU A 148 1.58 -3.93 13.83
CA GLU A 148 1.40 -2.68 14.56
C GLU A 148 2.11 -1.49 13.91
N ASN A 149 3.32 -1.68 13.37
CA ASN A 149 4.14 -0.65 12.73
C ASN A 149 4.66 -1.14 11.36
N SER A 150 3.89 -1.84 10.61
CA SER A 150 4.21 -2.35 9.26
C SER A 150 2.92 -2.77 8.56
N GLY A 151 1.85 -2.04 8.85
CA GLY A 151 0.49 -2.39 8.51
C GLY A 151 -0.01 -1.75 7.24
N LEU A 152 -1.21 -1.15 7.35
CA LEU A 152 -1.85 -0.50 6.23
C LEU A 152 -1.20 0.86 5.96
N GLU A 153 -0.80 1.06 4.72
CA GLU A 153 -0.18 2.28 4.24
C GLU A 153 -1.02 2.91 3.11
N GLY A 154 -0.75 2.54 1.88
CA GLY A 154 -1.44 3.09 0.73
C GLY A 154 -2.92 2.72 0.66
N ILE A 155 -3.75 3.67 0.22
CA ILE A 155 -5.15 3.45 -0.13
C ILE A 155 -5.51 4.22 -1.40
N ALA A 156 -6.28 3.59 -2.30
CA ALA A 156 -6.79 4.24 -3.49
C ALA A 156 -8.25 3.87 -3.75
N TYR A 157 -9.10 4.87 -3.99
CA TYR A 157 -10.47 4.61 -4.43
C TYR A 157 -10.45 3.97 -5.82
N TYR A 158 -11.15 2.85 -5.94
CA TYR A 158 -11.28 2.16 -7.21
C TYR A 158 -12.59 2.58 -7.90
N LYS A 159 -13.49 1.68 -8.18
CA LYS A 159 -14.81 1.87 -8.74
C LYS A 159 -15.82 0.98 -8.02
N ASP A 160 -17.11 1.20 -8.22
CA ASP A 160 -18.17 0.32 -7.72
C ASP A 160 -18.10 0.07 -6.20
N ASP A 161 -17.91 1.15 -5.42
CA ASP A 161 -17.79 1.11 -3.96
C ASP A 161 -16.62 0.25 -3.45
N MET A 162 -15.48 0.27 -4.15
CA MET A 162 -14.29 -0.48 -3.76
C MET A 162 -13.09 0.44 -3.53
N VAL A 163 -12.16 -0.03 -2.72
CA VAL A 163 -10.85 0.57 -2.49
C VAL A 163 -9.75 -0.48 -2.60
N PHE A 164 -8.60 -0.07 -3.13
CA PHE A 164 -7.33 -0.77 -2.94
C PHE A 164 -6.76 -0.37 -1.60
N ILE A 165 -6.18 -1.32 -0.90
CA ILE A 165 -5.46 -1.11 0.37
C ILE A 165 -4.12 -1.83 0.24
N GLY A 166 -3.04 -1.11 0.49
CA GLY A 166 -1.67 -1.63 0.50
C GLY A 166 -1.14 -1.81 1.91
N SER A 167 -0.14 -2.69 2.07
CA SER A 167 0.60 -2.80 3.32
C SER A 167 2.09 -2.65 3.12
N GLN A 168 2.77 -2.11 4.13
CA GLN A 168 4.22 -2.09 4.21
C GLN A 168 4.75 -3.53 4.18
N TRP A 169 4.31 -4.37 5.11
CA TRP A 169 4.83 -5.72 5.21
C TRP A 169 4.35 -6.64 4.08
N GLY A 170 5.31 -7.15 3.30
CA GLY A 170 5.09 -8.15 2.26
C GLY A 170 4.39 -7.64 1.01
N ALA A 171 4.32 -6.32 0.83
CA ALA A 171 3.70 -5.65 -0.31
C ALA A 171 2.33 -6.27 -0.67
N ASN A 172 1.49 -6.49 0.36
CA ASN A 172 0.15 -7.04 0.13
C ASN A 172 -0.78 -5.97 -0.41
N LEU A 173 -1.58 -6.34 -1.38
CA LEU A 173 -2.60 -5.51 -2.01
C LEU A 173 -3.95 -6.19 -1.86
N TRP A 174 -4.86 -5.57 -1.12
CA TRP A 174 -6.24 -6.00 -0.98
C TRP A 174 -7.18 -5.12 -1.79
N ILE A 175 -8.29 -5.70 -2.23
CA ILE A 175 -9.47 -4.98 -2.71
C ILE A 175 -10.60 -5.26 -1.74
N TYR A 176 -11.15 -4.18 -1.18
CA TYR A 176 -12.31 -4.22 -0.30
C TYR A 176 -13.46 -3.41 -0.88
N LYS A 177 -14.69 -3.87 -0.65
CA LYS A 177 -15.86 -3.00 -0.78
C LYS A 177 -15.97 -2.09 0.44
N LEU A 178 -16.60 -0.93 0.26
CA LEU A 178 -16.82 0.02 1.35
C LEU A 178 -17.75 -0.52 2.46
N ASP A 179 -18.45 -1.62 2.22
CA ASP A 179 -19.22 -2.35 3.23
C ASP A 179 -18.37 -3.30 4.11
N GLY A 180 -17.05 -3.32 3.91
CA GLY A 180 -16.11 -4.16 4.64
C GLY A 180 -15.88 -5.55 4.05
N THR A 181 -16.51 -5.89 2.92
CA THR A 181 -16.33 -7.19 2.25
C THR A 181 -15.02 -7.23 1.49
N MET A 182 -14.13 -8.17 1.82
CA MET A 182 -12.92 -8.43 1.03
C MET A 182 -13.29 -9.08 -0.32
N VAL A 183 -12.82 -8.51 -1.41
CA VAL A 183 -13.03 -8.99 -2.78
C VAL A 183 -11.88 -9.86 -3.25
N SER A 184 -10.65 -9.39 -3.06
CA SER A 184 -9.45 -10.13 -3.49
C SER A 184 -8.22 -9.68 -2.69
N LYS A 185 -7.19 -10.51 -2.77
CA LYS A 185 -5.83 -10.21 -2.30
C LYS A 185 -4.83 -10.68 -3.33
N THR A 186 -3.77 -9.89 -3.52
CA THR A 186 -2.56 -10.30 -4.23
C THR A 186 -1.34 -9.78 -3.48
N SER A 187 -0.13 -10.22 -3.86
CA SER A 187 1.12 -9.66 -3.35
C SER A 187 1.92 -9.10 -4.51
N LEU A 188 2.53 -7.94 -4.29
CA LEU A 188 3.44 -7.30 -5.24
C LEU A 188 4.90 -7.64 -4.95
N SER A 189 5.19 -8.56 -4.02
CA SER A 189 6.54 -8.92 -3.57
C SER A 189 7.46 -9.46 -4.67
N GLY A 190 6.92 -9.76 -5.86
CA GLY A 190 7.72 -10.10 -7.04
C GLY A 190 8.54 -8.93 -7.61
N PHE A 191 8.21 -7.67 -7.24
CA PHE A 191 8.89 -6.47 -7.72
C PHE A 191 8.94 -5.31 -6.71
N ALA A 192 8.10 -5.30 -5.68
CA ALA A 192 8.07 -4.32 -4.61
C ALA A 192 8.36 -4.98 -3.26
N ASP A 193 9.04 -4.26 -2.36
CA ASP A 193 9.27 -4.70 -0.98
C ASP A 193 8.09 -4.32 -0.08
N GLU A 194 7.50 -3.16 -0.35
CA GLU A 194 6.35 -2.62 0.36
C GLU A 194 5.42 -1.84 -0.55
N ILE A 195 4.25 -1.47 -0.02
CA ILE A 195 3.32 -0.52 -0.65
C ILE A 195 3.16 0.66 0.31
N ALA A 196 4.03 1.67 0.19
CA ALA A 196 3.94 2.89 1.01
C ALA A 196 2.81 3.81 0.52
N GLY A 197 2.60 3.94 -0.77
CA GLY A 197 1.53 4.77 -1.32
C GLY A 197 0.84 4.16 -2.53
N LEU A 198 -0.43 4.48 -2.69
CA LEU A 198 -1.26 4.03 -3.81
C LEU A 198 -2.04 5.18 -4.43
N ASP A 199 -2.19 5.13 -5.75
CA ASP A 199 -3.22 5.89 -6.46
C ASP A 199 -3.77 5.09 -7.65
N TYR A 200 -5.03 5.28 -7.97
CA TYR A 200 -5.69 4.63 -9.09
C TYR A 200 -5.99 5.64 -10.20
N ASP A 201 -5.48 5.37 -11.38
CA ASP A 201 -5.73 6.13 -12.59
C ASP A 201 -6.90 5.53 -13.38
N PRO A 202 -8.10 6.10 -13.31
CA PRO A 202 -9.28 5.54 -13.96
C PRO A 202 -9.26 5.70 -15.48
N VAL A 203 -8.38 6.55 -16.03
CA VAL A 203 -8.30 6.76 -17.50
C VAL A 203 -7.62 5.57 -18.16
N ALA A 204 -6.58 5.05 -17.55
CA ALA A 204 -5.80 3.93 -18.08
C ALA A 204 -6.14 2.58 -17.41
N ASP A 205 -6.97 2.58 -16.36
CA ASP A 205 -7.24 1.43 -15.50
C ASP A 205 -5.95 0.87 -14.87
N TRP A 206 -5.09 1.77 -14.37
CA TRP A 206 -3.79 1.44 -13.78
C TRP A 206 -3.75 1.77 -12.30
N LEU A 207 -3.01 0.96 -11.57
CA LEU A 207 -2.63 1.23 -10.19
C LEU A 207 -1.18 1.74 -10.15
N TRP A 208 -0.97 2.87 -9.47
CA TRP A 208 0.33 3.47 -9.21
C TRP A 208 0.72 3.16 -7.77
N VAL A 209 1.94 2.70 -7.57
CA VAL A 209 2.44 2.17 -6.29
C VAL A 209 3.77 2.80 -5.97
N VAL A 210 3.93 3.39 -4.79
CA VAL A 210 5.22 3.83 -4.26
C VAL A 210 5.77 2.77 -3.32
N ASP A 211 7.07 2.53 -3.44
CA ASP A 211 7.88 1.68 -2.58
C ASP A 211 9.01 2.53 -1.98
N SER A 212 8.93 2.79 -0.70
CA SER A 212 9.86 3.62 0.03
C SER A 212 11.22 2.93 0.21
N ASN A 213 11.22 1.60 0.40
CA ASN A 213 12.43 0.82 0.60
C ASN A 213 13.28 0.75 -0.68
N TYR A 214 12.68 0.43 -1.82
CA TYR A 214 13.40 0.38 -3.08
C TYR A 214 13.55 1.75 -3.75
N LYS A 215 12.90 2.79 -3.22
CA LYS A 215 12.89 4.14 -3.76
C LYS A 215 12.50 4.17 -5.23
N LYS A 216 11.35 3.55 -5.48
CA LYS A 216 10.74 3.39 -6.79
C LYS A 216 9.25 3.66 -6.72
N PHE A 217 8.67 3.96 -7.86
CA PHE A 217 7.26 3.73 -8.03
C PHE A 217 7.00 2.90 -9.28
N TYR A 218 5.87 2.23 -9.26
CA TYR A 218 5.48 1.26 -10.27
C TYR A 218 4.12 1.61 -10.86
N ILE A 219 3.91 1.23 -12.11
CA ILE A 219 2.58 1.14 -12.70
C ILE A 219 2.25 -0.34 -12.84
N CYS A 220 1.08 -0.72 -12.35
CA CYS A 220 0.57 -2.08 -12.39
C CYS A 220 -0.82 -2.12 -13.01
N THR A 221 -1.23 -3.30 -13.50
CA THR A 221 -2.65 -3.55 -13.70
C THR A 221 -3.37 -3.61 -12.35
N VAL A 222 -4.69 -3.48 -12.37
CA VAL A 222 -5.54 -3.62 -11.16
C VAL A 222 -5.49 -5.03 -10.53
N GLN A 223 -4.89 -6.01 -11.22
CA GLN A 223 -4.61 -7.36 -10.70
C GLN A 223 -3.17 -7.50 -10.15
N GLY A 224 -2.38 -6.42 -10.14
CA GLY A 224 -1.02 -6.41 -9.61
C GLY A 224 0.07 -6.88 -10.57
N LYS A 225 -0.20 -6.97 -11.90
CA LYS A 225 0.86 -7.25 -12.87
C LYS A 225 1.65 -5.98 -13.16
N LEU A 226 2.98 -6.03 -13.00
CA LEU A 226 3.89 -4.93 -13.30
C LEU A 226 3.83 -4.53 -14.78
N LEU A 227 3.74 -3.23 -15.06
CA LEU A 227 3.74 -2.62 -16.39
C LEU A 227 4.94 -1.70 -16.60
N ALA A 228 5.30 -0.89 -15.60
CA ALA A 228 6.44 0.02 -15.66
C ALA A 228 7.06 0.26 -14.29
N THR A 229 8.34 0.64 -14.29
CA THR A 229 9.13 0.96 -13.09
C THR A 229 9.84 2.30 -13.31
N TYR A 230 9.83 3.15 -12.26
CA TYR A 230 10.49 4.46 -12.28
C TYR A 230 11.37 4.62 -11.03
N ASP A 231 12.64 4.95 -11.25
CA ASP A 231 13.59 5.18 -10.16
C ASP A 231 13.45 6.59 -9.58
N ILE A 232 13.31 6.68 -8.26
CA ILE A 232 13.24 7.93 -7.49
C ILE A 232 14.22 7.92 -6.31
N ASN A 233 15.38 7.28 -6.49
CA ASN A 233 16.40 7.06 -5.46
C ASN A 233 16.98 8.35 -4.84
N PHE A 234 16.69 9.50 -5.41
CA PHE A 234 17.04 10.82 -4.89
C PHE A 234 16.01 11.39 -3.89
N ILE A 235 14.85 10.73 -3.71
CA ILE A 235 13.87 11.02 -2.67
C ILE A 235 14.21 10.17 -1.45
N SER A 236 14.27 10.80 -0.27
CA SER A 236 14.77 10.13 0.93
C SER A 236 13.79 9.08 1.46
N ASN A 237 12.54 9.45 1.61
CA ASN A 237 11.48 8.62 2.17
C ASN A 237 10.17 8.88 1.41
N PRO A 238 9.98 8.32 0.19
CA PRO A 238 8.78 8.54 -0.60
C PRO A 238 7.62 7.69 -0.04
N GLU A 239 6.56 8.33 0.48
CA GLU A 239 5.46 7.63 1.16
C GLU A 239 4.14 7.70 0.40
N SER A 240 3.94 8.69 -0.43
CA SER A 240 2.66 8.89 -1.10
C SER A 240 2.79 9.21 -2.57
N ILE A 241 1.75 8.91 -3.35
CA ILE A 241 1.67 9.18 -4.79
C ILE A 241 0.27 9.66 -5.16
N CYS A 242 0.20 10.65 -6.07
CA CYS A 242 -1.06 11.12 -6.63
C CYS A 242 -0.88 11.49 -8.11
N VAL A 243 -1.70 10.92 -8.96
CA VAL A 243 -1.68 11.12 -10.42
C VAL A 243 -2.62 12.26 -10.80
N ASP A 244 -2.07 13.30 -11.40
CA ASP A 244 -2.81 14.46 -11.85
C ASP A 244 -2.72 14.58 -13.38
N ARG A 245 -3.63 13.89 -14.05
CA ARG A 245 -3.69 13.89 -15.53
C ARG A 245 -4.03 15.24 -16.10
N ASP A 246 -4.80 16.06 -15.40
CA ASP A 246 -5.23 17.37 -15.88
C ASP A 246 -4.04 18.35 -15.95
N ARG A 247 -3.05 18.15 -15.07
CA ARG A 247 -1.79 18.93 -15.05
C ARG A 247 -0.61 18.20 -15.69
N ASN A 248 -0.82 17.01 -16.24
CA ASN A 248 0.23 16.16 -16.78
C ASN A 248 1.37 15.98 -15.76
N CYS A 249 1.04 15.61 -14.53
CA CYS A 249 2.06 15.40 -13.50
C CYS A 249 1.67 14.29 -12.52
N VAL A 250 2.69 13.85 -11.77
CA VAL A 250 2.55 12.96 -10.63
C VAL A 250 3.17 13.65 -9.42
N TRP A 251 2.46 13.64 -8.32
CA TRP A 251 2.91 14.16 -7.05
C TRP A 251 3.39 13.03 -6.17
N ILE A 252 4.51 13.21 -5.49
CA ILE A 252 5.05 12.29 -4.49
C ILE A 252 5.32 13.07 -3.21
N GLY A 253 4.71 12.65 -2.12
CA GLY A 253 5.04 13.12 -0.77
C GLY A 253 6.21 12.33 -0.21
N SER A 254 7.07 13.01 0.53
CA SER A 254 8.25 12.42 1.15
C SER A 254 8.33 12.85 2.60
N ASP A 255 8.36 11.86 3.49
CA ASP A 255 8.62 12.05 4.91
C ASP A 255 10.13 12.18 5.14
N GLU A 256 10.59 13.41 5.19
CA GLU A 256 11.95 13.77 5.50
C GLU A 256 11.95 14.68 6.74
N SER A 257 13.09 14.92 7.35
CA SER A 257 13.24 15.89 8.46
C SER A 257 12.67 17.28 8.12
N SER A 258 12.50 17.59 6.85
CA SER A 258 11.75 18.71 6.31
C SER A 258 10.86 18.16 5.21
N PRO A 259 9.58 17.85 5.50
CA PRO A 259 8.67 17.19 4.59
C PRO A 259 8.56 17.89 3.24
N LYS A 260 8.48 17.12 2.17
CA LYS A 260 8.48 17.64 0.80
C LYS A 260 7.39 17.03 -0.05
N ILE A 261 6.98 17.81 -1.03
CA ILE A 261 6.24 17.32 -2.18
C ILE A 261 7.11 17.50 -3.43
N TYR A 262 7.24 16.41 -4.19
CA TYR A 262 7.86 16.38 -5.49
C TYR A 262 6.76 16.37 -6.56
N LYS A 263 6.88 17.26 -7.54
CA LYS A 263 6.01 17.29 -8.70
C LYS A 263 6.80 16.88 -9.92
N PHE A 264 6.49 15.72 -10.47
CA PHE A 264 7.08 15.21 -11.70
C PHE A 264 6.20 15.58 -12.89
N ASN A 265 6.77 16.17 -13.92
CA ASN A 265 6.08 16.33 -15.20
C ASN A 265 6.01 14.99 -15.91
N PHE A 266 4.85 14.66 -16.46
CA PHE A 266 4.63 13.41 -17.19
C PHE A 266 4.09 13.68 -18.58
N THR A 267 4.43 12.78 -19.52
CA THR A 267 3.72 12.63 -20.81
C THR A 267 2.97 11.31 -20.73
N PHE A 268 1.65 11.41 -20.62
CA PHE A 268 0.77 10.25 -20.52
C PHE A 268 0.37 9.72 -21.90
#